data_84683dec8b5c9afec6f59689c7f71e25
#
_entry.id   84683dec8b5c9afec6f59689c7f71e25
#
_cell.length_a   1.000
_cell.length_b   1.000
_cell.length_c   1.000
_cell.angle_alpha   90.00
_cell.angle_beta   90.00
_cell.angle_gamma   90.00
#
_symmetry.space_group_name_H-M   'P 1'
#
loop_
_entity.id
_entity.type
_entity.pdbx_description
1 polymer ?
#
loop_
_entity_poly.entity_id
_entity_poly.type
_entity_poly.pdbx_seq_one_letter_code
_entity_poly.pdbx_strand_id
1 'polypeptide(L)'
;MRAKPVRLSASQSRLAAIALALLALAVAYFALLHWWFVAPWLDIRAQMQDLRVSHARYAAAIAQAPALRKRIEQLAQGGASSNAFLPETDPSSAAAGLMQRASDVVAAHASEDGGCEMPQKMPIEGNPGKEPYRRVSVSITLQCGMQPLVGVLHDLDRALPYMFVDDLTIYLVGQPGGAASPKLEVQFTLSGYIRAAPAPT
;
A
#
# COMPACT_ATOMS: atom_id res chain seq x y z
N MET A 1 28.77 -8.03 59.07
CA MET A 1 28.47 -6.75 59.75
C MET A 1 27.28 -6.96 60.66
N ARG A 2 27.48 -6.98 61.96
CA ARG A 2 26.43 -7.19 63.01
C ARG A 2 25.78 -5.82 63.28
N ALA A 3 24.50 -5.65 62.87
CA ALA A 3 23.72 -4.48 63.21
C ALA A 3 23.47 -4.42 64.70
N LYS A 4 23.87 -3.32 65.37
CA LYS A 4 23.57 -3.05 66.74
C LYS A 4 22.05 -2.91 66.97
N PRO A 5 21.44 -3.62 67.92
CA PRO A 5 20.06 -3.43 68.26
C PRO A 5 19.86 -2.04 68.90
N VAL A 6 19.10 -1.18 68.24
CA VAL A 6 18.66 0.12 68.75
C VAL A 6 17.63 -0.17 69.86
N ARG A 7 17.97 0.07 71.10
CA ARG A 7 17.02 -0.02 72.21
C ARG A 7 16.11 1.22 72.20
N LEU A 8 14.98 1.06 71.64
CA LEU A 8 13.91 2.08 71.64
C LEU A 8 13.23 2.07 73.02
N SER A 9 12.91 3.23 73.58
CA SER A 9 12.12 3.32 74.82
C SER A 9 10.73 2.75 74.61
N ALA A 10 10.04 2.28 75.66
CA ALA A 10 8.74 1.62 75.53
C ALA A 10 7.64 2.49 74.88
N SER A 11 7.75 3.80 74.95
CA SER A 11 6.89 4.74 74.30
C SER A 11 7.22 4.90 72.76
N GLN A 12 8.51 4.87 72.43
CA GLN A 12 9.00 4.92 71.08
C GLN A 12 8.68 3.65 70.26
N SER A 13 8.75 2.47 70.98
CA SER A 13 8.38 1.21 70.32
C SER A 13 6.88 1.12 69.98
N ARG A 14 6.00 1.69 70.83
CA ARG A 14 4.56 1.75 70.56
C ARG A 14 4.23 2.70 69.41
N LEU A 15 4.89 3.87 69.35
CA LEU A 15 4.73 4.79 68.23
C LEU A 15 5.24 4.21 66.90
N ALA A 16 6.38 3.52 66.97
CA ALA A 16 6.91 2.84 65.75
C ALA A 16 6.01 1.69 65.30
N ALA A 17 5.40 0.93 66.21
CA ALA A 17 4.48 -0.14 65.86
C ALA A 17 3.18 0.42 65.25
N ILE A 18 2.65 1.53 65.77
CA ILE A 18 1.46 2.21 65.20
C ILE A 18 1.78 2.78 63.81
N ALA A 19 2.94 3.41 63.65
CA ALA A 19 3.36 3.93 62.36
C ALA A 19 3.53 2.82 61.29
N LEU A 20 4.13 1.69 61.66
CA LEU A 20 4.24 0.52 60.79
C LEU A 20 2.91 -0.10 60.48
N ALA A 21 1.99 -0.19 61.42
CA ALA A 21 0.63 -0.68 61.17
C ALA A 21 -0.16 0.23 60.23
N LEU A 22 -0.07 1.55 60.39
CA LEU A 22 -0.70 2.53 59.48
C LEU A 22 -0.08 2.46 58.07
N LEU A 23 1.22 2.31 57.96
CA LEU A 23 1.91 2.17 56.68
C LEU A 23 1.52 0.86 55.98
N ALA A 24 1.46 -0.25 56.73
CA ALA A 24 0.99 -1.53 56.17
C ALA A 24 -0.47 -1.45 55.71
N LEU A 25 -1.32 -0.77 56.47
CA LEU A 25 -2.72 -0.58 56.14
C LEU A 25 -2.89 0.34 54.92
N ALA A 26 -2.06 1.39 54.78
CA ALA A 26 -2.04 2.26 53.61
C ALA A 26 -1.56 1.51 52.37
N VAL A 27 -0.53 0.67 52.47
CA VAL A 27 -0.03 -0.16 51.36
C VAL A 27 -1.08 -1.19 50.94
N ALA A 28 -1.73 -1.86 51.89
CA ALA A 28 -2.80 -2.81 51.63
C ALA A 28 -4.02 -2.12 50.94
N TYR A 29 -4.41 -0.95 51.46
CA TYR A 29 -5.45 -0.14 50.85
C TYR A 29 -5.09 0.25 49.42
N PHE A 30 -3.87 0.73 49.18
CA PHE A 30 -3.44 1.16 47.85
C PHE A 30 -3.34 -0.03 46.88
N ALA A 31 -2.82 -1.18 47.32
CA ALA A 31 -2.68 -2.38 46.50
C ALA A 31 -4.04 -3.02 46.15
N LEU A 32 -4.97 -3.07 47.10
CA LEU A 32 -6.28 -3.73 46.90
C LEU A 32 -7.28 -2.84 46.22
N LEU A 33 -7.39 -1.54 46.63
CA LEU A 33 -8.41 -0.64 46.02
C LEU A 33 -7.92 -0.02 44.74
N HIS A 34 -6.65 0.34 44.63
CA HIS A 34 -6.14 1.01 43.42
C HIS A 34 -6.14 0.07 42.21
N TRP A 35 -5.69 -1.20 42.44
CA TRP A 35 -5.64 -2.17 41.34
C TRP A 35 -7.05 -2.66 40.92
N TRP A 36 -7.96 -2.82 41.86
CA TRP A 36 -9.28 -3.36 41.56
C TRP A 36 -10.27 -2.31 41.01
N PHE A 37 -10.17 -1.04 41.44
CA PHE A 37 -11.11 0.01 41.06
C PHE A 37 -10.59 1.00 40.05
N VAL A 38 -9.32 1.38 40.10
CA VAL A 38 -8.78 2.47 39.27
C VAL A 38 -8.30 1.97 37.90
N ALA A 39 -7.70 0.77 37.83
CA ALA A 39 -7.23 0.19 36.58
C ALA A 39 -8.35 0.01 35.52
N PRO A 40 -9.50 -0.63 35.84
CA PRO A 40 -10.55 -0.81 34.85
C PRO A 40 -11.20 0.52 34.41
N TRP A 41 -11.17 1.54 35.28
CA TRP A 41 -11.74 2.84 34.94
C TRP A 41 -10.90 3.64 33.98
N LEU A 42 -9.57 3.48 34.05
CA LEU A 42 -8.62 4.07 33.11
C LEU A 42 -8.70 3.37 31.74
N ASP A 43 -8.86 2.05 31.70
CA ASP A 43 -9.01 1.29 30.46
C ASP A 43 -10.30 1.66 29.71
N ILE A 44 -11.40 1.84 30.41
CA ILE A 44 -12.68 2.28 29.81
C ILE A 44 -12.53 3.68 29.21
N ARG A 45 -11.81 4.59 29.88
CA ARG A 45 -11.55 5.94 29.34
C ARG A 45 -10.67 5.91 28.11
N ALA A 46 -9.63 5.09 28.09
CA ALA A 46 -8.75 4.92 26.93
C ALA A 46 -9.54 4.36 25.73
N GLN A 47 -10.35 3.33 25.94
CA GLN A 47 -11.23 2.77 24.90
C GLN A 47 -12.24 3.79 24.36
N MET A 48 -12.83 4.61 25.24
CA MET A 48 -13.74 5.68 24.80
C MET A 48 -13.03 6.76 23.97
N GLN A 49 -11.78 7.07 24.27
CA GLN A 49 -10.99 8.00 23.47
C GLN A 49 -10.67 7.42 22.10
N ASP A 50 -10.25 6.16 22.02
CA ASP A 50 -9.98 5.48 20.76
C ASP A 50 -11.22 5.37 19.86
N LEU A 51 -12.37 5.06 20.45
CA LEU A 51 -13.64 5.06 19.72
C LEU A 51 -14.00 6.47 19.19
N ARG A 52 -13.78 7.51 19.98
CA ARG A 52 -14.03 8.90 19.53
C ARG A 52 -13.11 9.31 18.39
N VAL A 53 -11.83 8.94 18.47
CA VAL A 53 -10.85 9.22 17.40
C VAL A 53 -11.19 8.46 16.12
N SER A 54 -11.52 7.18 16.23
CA SER A 54 -11.92 6.37 15.07
C SER A 54 -13.25 6.88 14.47
N HIS A 55 -14.23 7.22 15.30
CA HIS A 55 -15.49 7.81 14.85
C HIS A 55 -15.28 9.15 14.13
N ALA A 56 -14.38 10.01 14.65
CA ALA A 56 -14.05 11.28 13.99
C ALA A 56 -13.37 11.06 12.62
N ARG A 57 -12.49 10.06 12.51
CA ARG A 57 -11.85 9.68 11.23
C ARG A 57 -12.88 9.18 10.20
N TYR A 58 -13.79 8.30 10.61
CA TYR A 58 -14.84 7.81 9.72
C TYR A 58 -15.83 8.91 9.34
N ALA A 59 -16.21 9.78 10.27
CA ALA A 59 -17.07 10.93 9.97
C ALA A 59 -16.40 11.87 8.96
N ALA A 60 -15.10 12.15 9.10
CA ALA A 60 -14.37 12.97 8.14
C ALA A 60 -14.29 12.31 6.75
N ALA A 61 -14.09 10.99 6.69
CA ALA A 61 -14.08 10.25 5.42
C ALA A 61 -15.47 10.26 4.74
N ILE A 62 -16.53 10.08 5.51
CA ILE A 62 -17.92 10.15 5.00
C ILE A 62 -18.26 11.57 4.52
N ALA A 63 -17.79 12.60 5.23
CA ALA A 63 -18.01 13.99 4.83
C ALA A 63 -17.35 14.35 3.48
N GLN A 64 -16.28 13.64 3.08
CA GLN A 64 -15.63 13.82 1.80
C GLN A 64 -16.37 13.12 0.64
N ALA A 65 -17.23 12.14 0.93
CA ALA A 65 -17.95 11.36 -0.08
C ALA A 65 -18.77 12.22 -1.06
N PRO A 66 -19.54 13.27 -0.64
CA PRO A 66 -20.30 14.08 -1.58
C PRO A 66 -19.40 14.92 -2.50
N ALA A 67 -18.24 15.38 -2.02
CA ALA A 67 -17.29 16.12 -2.83
C ALA A 67 -16.64 15.22 -3.91
N LEU A 68 -16.30 13.98 -3.54
CA LEU A 68 -15.81 13.00 -4.50
C LEU A 68 -16.88 12.63 -5.54
N ARG A 69 -18.12 12.42 -5.12
CA ARG A 69 -19.23 12.13 -6.06
C ARG A 69 -19.42 13.25 -7.07
N LYS A 70 -19.44 14.51 -6.62
CA LYS A 70 -19.51 15.66 -7.53
C LYS A 70 -18.33 15.72 -8.51
N ARG A 71 -17.11 15.40 -8.07
CA ARG A 71 -15.96 15.31 -8.96
C ARG A 71 -16.10 14.19 -9.99
N ILE A 72 -16.57 13.01 -9.57
CA ILE A 72 -16.84 11.89 -10.49
C ILE A 72 -17.91 12.28 -11.50
N GLU A 73 -19.00 12.92 -11.07
CA GLU A 73 -20.05 13.42 -11.98
C GLU A 73 -19.54 14.47 -12.96
N GLN A 74 -18.71 15.42 -12.50
CA GLN A 74 -18.07 16.42 -13.36
C GLN A 74 -17.12 15.78 -14.39
N LEU A 75 -16.33 14.78 -13.98
CA LEU A 75 -15.47 14.03 -14.89
C LEU A 75 -16.28 13.18 -15.87
N ALA A 76 -17.40 12.61 -15.44
CA ALA A 76 -18.32 11.87 -16.30
C ALA A 76 -19.02 12.78 -17.33
N GLN A 77 -19.39 14.01 -16.94
CA GLN A 77 -19.98 15.01 -17.82
C GLN A 77 -18.95 15.67 -18.74
N GLY A 78 -17.71 15.83 -18.29
CA GLY A 78 -16.58 16.33 -19.09
C GLY A 78 -16.12 15.36 -20.17
N GLY A 79 -16.80 14.23 -20.33
CA GLY A 79 -16.41 13.13 -21.17
C GLY A 79 -15.04 12.66 -20.69
N ALA A 80 -14.99 11.65 -19.84
CA ALA A 80 -13.75 10.89 -19.64
C ALA A 80 -13.19 10.70 -21.04
N SER A 81 -12.06 11.39 -21.33
CA SER A 81 -11.58 11.57 -22.70
C SER A 81 -11.65 10.19 -23.36
N SER A 82 -12.28 10.07 -24.50
CA SER A 82 -12.42 8.80 -25.25
C SER A 82 -11.07 8.09 -25.37
N ASN A 83 -10.01 8.86 -25.21
CA ASN A 83 -8.61 8.46 -25.26
C ASN A 83 -8.05 7.84 -23.95
N ALA A 84 -8.81 7.86 -22.85
CA ALA A 84 -8.36 7.23 -21.58
C ALA A 84 -8.46 5.70 -21.63
N PHE A 85 -9.41 5.19 -22.42
CA PHE A 85 -9.64 3.77 -22.60
C PHE A 85 -9.04 3.27 -23.89
N LEU A 86 -8.72 1.98 -23.91
CA LEU A 86 -8.35 1.32 -25.15
C LEU A 86 -9.50 1.44 -26.15
N PRO A 87 -9.23 1.77 -27.41
CA PRO A 87 -10.25 1.94 -28.45
C PRO A 87 -10.93 0.63 -28.83
N GLU A 88 -10.29 -0.48 -28.58
CA GLU A 88 -10.77 -1.82 -28.86
C GLU A 88 -11.91 -2.21 -27.90
N THR A 89 -12.94 -2.88 -28.41
CA THR A 89 -14.09 -3.36 -27.62
C THR A 89 -13.94 -4.82 -27.19
N ASP A 90 -13.13 -5.58 -27.91
CA ASP A 90 -12.86 -6.99 -27.65
C ASP A 90 -11.54 -7.17 -26.90
N PRO A 91 -11.52 -8.01 -25.83
CA PRO A 91 -10.32 -8.21 -25.01
C PRO A 91 -9.11 -8.77 -25.75
N SER A 92 -9.33 -9.66 -26.73
CA SER A 92 -8.23 -10.25 -27.48
C SER A 92 -7.59 -9.22 -28.43
N SER A 93 -8.40 -8.40 -29.09
CA SER A 93 -7.91 -7.30 -29.92
C SER A 93 -7.24 -6.21 -29.06
N ALA A 94 -7.77 -5.93 -27.88
CA ALA A 94 -7.16 -4.98 -26.94
C ALA A 94 -5.81 -5.48 -26.42
N ALA A 95 -5.67 -6.77 -26.11
CA ALA A 95 -4.39 -7.36 -25.73
C ALA A 95 -3.36 -7.25 -26.87
N ALA A 96 -3.77 -7.54 -28.11
CA ALA A 96 -2.91 -7.36 -29.27
C ALA A 96 -2.50 -5.89 -29.46
N GLY A 97 -3.44 -4.95 -29.26
CA GLY A 97 -3.17 -3.51 -29.30
C GLY A 97 -2.17 -3.07 -28.22
N LEU A 98 -2.31 -3.58 -26.98
CA LEU A 98 -1.36 -3.32 -25.89
C LEU A 98 0.04 -3.86 -26.22
N MET A 99 0.12 -5.09 -26.73
CA MET A 99 1.40 -5.69 -27.13
C MET A 99 2.09 -4.90 -28.25
N GLN A 100 1.31 -4.38 -29.22
CA GLN A 100 1.86 -3.57 -30.31
C GLN A 100 2.39 -2.23 -29.78
N ARG A 101 1.61 -1.51 -28.97
CA ARG A 101 2.04 -0.22 -28.36
C ARG A 101 3.28 -0.39 -27.51
N ALA A 102 3.33 -1.44 -26.69
CA ALA A 102 4.53 -1.75 -25.90
C ALA A 102 5.74 -2.01 -26.81
N SER A 103 5.55 -2.76 -27.91
CA SER A 103 6.62 -3.02 -28.88
C SER A 103 7.12 -1.73 -29.54
N ASP A 104 6.22 -0.81 -29.88
CA ASP A 104 6.58 0.47 -30.50
C ASP A 104 7.39 1.35 -29.55
N VAL A 105 7.00 1.41 -28.27
CA VAL A 105 7.75 2.15 -27.24
C VAL A 105 9.13 1.53 -27.03
N VAL A 106 9.24 0.21 -26.92
CA VAL A 106 10.53 -0.48 -26.75
C VAL A 106 11.42 -0.28 -27.97
N ALA A 107 10.87 -0.34 -29.19
CA ALA A 107 11.61 -0.12 -30.42
C ALA A 107 12.20 1.31 -30.53
N ALA A 108 11.51 2.30 -29.94
CA ALA A 108 12.02 3.67 -29.92
C ALA A 108 13.31 3.80 -29.09
N HIS A 109 13.51 2.93 -28.07
CA HIS A 109 14.70 2.90 -27.22
C HIS A 109 15.69 1.78 -27.58
N ALA A 110 15.48 1.06 -28.68
CA ALA A 110 16.34 -0.06 -29.09
C ALA A 110 17.76 0.39 -29.53
N SER A 111 17.89 1.60 -30.03
CA SER A 111 19.15 2.17 -30.51
C SER A 111 19.97 2.90 -29.45
N GLU A 112 19.49 3.03 -28.23
CA GLU A 112 20.21 3.65 -27.12
C GLU A 112 21.31 2.73 -26.58
N ASP A 113 22.28 3.32 -25.88
CA ASP A 113 23.38 2.56 -25.31
C ASP A 113 22.87 1.53 -24.28
N GLY A 114 23.06 0.25 -24.60
CA GLY A 114 22.45 -0.86 -23.86
C GLY A 114 21.02 -1.20 -24.24
N GLY A 115 20.51 -0.73 -25.36
CA GLY A 115 19.20 -0.88 -25.98
C GLY A 115 18.21 -1.86 -25.36
N CYS A 116 16.91 -1.67 -25.62
CA CYS A 116 15.88 -2.57 -25.13
C CYS A 116 15.46 -3.59 -26.19
N GLU A 117 15.37 -4.85 -25.77
CA GLU A 117 14.82 -5.95 -26.55
C GLU A 117 13.63 -6.57 -25.79
N MET A 118 12.60 -7.00 -26.52
CA MET A 118 11.42 -7.65 -25.95
C MET A 118 11.39 -9.12 -26.38
N PRO A 119 12.04 -10.03 -25.65
CA PRO A 119 12.08 -11.45 -25.99
C PRO A 119 10.72 -12.13 -25.85
N GLN A 120 9.88 -11.65 -24.92
CA GLN A 120 8.62 -12.31 -24.64
C GLN A 120 7.51 -11.31 -24.33
N LYS A 121 6.34 -11.57 -24.92
CA LYS A 121 5.07 -10.89 -24.63
C LYS A 121 3.93 -11.91 -24.71
N MET A 122 3.10 -11.97 -23.67
CA MET A 122 2.00 -12.95 -23.59
C MET A 122 0.75 -12.28 -23.01
N PRO A 123 -0.43 -12.47 -23.63
CA PRO A 123 -1.68 -12.01 -23.04
C PRO A 123 -2.00 -12.83 -21.78
N ILE A 124 -2.50 -12.14 -20.75
CA ILE A 124 -3.00 -12.78 -19.54
C ILE A 124 -4.53 -12.79 -19.65
N GLU A 125 -5.11 -13.97 -19.62
CA GLU A 125 -6.56 -14.10 -19.60
C GLU A 125 -7.11 -13.58 -18.26
N GLY A 126 -7.79 -12.44 -18.30
CA GLY A 126 -8.45 -11.85 -17.15
C GLY A 126 -9.80 -12.51 -16.88
N ASN A 127 -10.10 -12.80 -15.62
CA ASN A 127 -11.44 -13.24 -15.24
C ASN A 127 -12.45 -12.12 -15.54
N PRO A 128 -13.56 -12.39 -16.26
CA PRO A 128 -14.59 -11.40 -16.52
C PRO A 128 -15.24 -10.99 -15.20
N GLY A 129 -14.78 -9.86 -14.64
CA GLY A 129 -15.40 -9.24 -13.47
C GLY A 129 -16.79 -8.69 -13.81
N LYS A 130 -17.60 -8.44 -12.78
CA LYS A 130 -18.90 -7.77 -12.91
C LYS A 130 -18.79 -6.25 -13.04
N GLU A 131 -17.60 -5.74 -13.31
CA GLU A 131 -17.33 -4.31 -13.38
C GLU A 131 -17.71 -3.73 -14.74
N PRO A 132 -18.11 -2.44 -14.79
CA PRO A 132 -18.48 -1.76 -16.04
C PRO A 132 -17.29 -1.56 -16.99
N TYR A 133 -16.08 -1.79 -16.51
CA TYR A 133 -14.83 -1.70 -17.27
C TYR A 133 -14.10 -3.05 -17.17
N ARG A 134 -13.63 -3.54 -18.32
CA ARG A 134 -12.88 -4.79 -18.36
C ARG A 134 -11.39 -4.49 -18.45
N ARG A 135 -10.64 -5.04 -17.50
CA ARG A 135 -9.18 -4.97 -17.51
C ARG A 135 -8.62 -5.99 -18.49
N VAL A 136 -7.68 -5.55 -19.31
CA VAL A 136 -6.89 -6.40 -20.20
C VAL A 136 -5.45 -6.31 -19.77
N SER A 137 -4.78 -7.43 -19.62
CA SER A 137 -3.40 -7.49 -19.09
C SER A 137 -2.51 -8.32 -20.02
N VAL A 138 -1.24 -7.90 -20.12
CA VAL A 138 -0.20 -8.57 -20.92
C VAL A 138 1.05 -8.68 -20.06
N SER A 139 1.64 -9.87 -19.98
CA SER A 139 2.96 -10.06 -19.37
C SER A 139 4.03 -9.76 -20.40
N ILE A 140 5.00 -8.95 -20.02
CA ILE A 140 6.10 -8.50 -20.87
C ILE A 140 7.41 -8.78 -20.17
N THR A 141 8.36 -9.36 -20.92
CA THR A 141 9.74 -9.50 -20.49
C THR A 141 10.63 -8.66 -21.40
N LEU A 142 11.45 -7.80 -20.81
CA LEU A 142 12.41 -6.96 -21.50
C LEU A 142 13.84 -7.34 -21.12
N GLN A 143 14.77 -7.12 -22.02
CA GLN A 143 16.21 -7.13 -21.75
C GLN A 143 16.78 -5.77 -22.15
N CYS A 144 17.14 -4.97 -21.15
CA CYS A 144 17.53 -3.56 -21.34
C CYS A 144 18.78 -3.19 -20.55
N GLY A 145 19.46 -2.12 -20.99
CA GLY A 145 20.30 -1.33 -20.10
C GLY A 145 19.43 -0.50 -19.11
N MET A 146 20.04 -0.02 -18.04
CA MET A 146 19.31 0.76 -17.02
C MET A 146 18.72 2.05 -17.57
N GLN A 147 19.45 2.76 -18.43
CA GLN A 147 19.02 4.06 -18.95
C GLN A 147 17.83 3.93 -19.92
N PRO A 148 17.87 3.07 -20.97
CA PRO A 148 16.72 2.88 -21.86
C PRO A 148 15.51 2.28 -21.12
N LEU A 149 15.71 1.47 -20.07
CA LEU A 149 14.59 0.98 -19.24
C LEU A 149 13.79 2.12 -18.63
N VAL A 150 14.48 3.11 -18.05
CA VAL A 150 13.79 4.28 -17.45
C VAL A 150 13.02 5.07 -18.52
N GLY A 151 13.58 5.21 -19.73
CA GLY A 151 12.92 5.84 -20.87
C GLY A 151 11.63 5.10 -21.25
N VAL A 152 11.71 3.79 -21.43
CA VAL A 152 10.56 2.93 -21.75
C VAL A 152 9.45 3.05 -20.69
N LEU A 153 9.78 2.94 -19.40
CA LEU A 153 8.80 3.05 -18.33
C LEU A 153 8.16 4.44 -18.27
N HIS A 154 8.95 5.49 -18.51
CA HIS A 154 8.45 6.86 -18.54
C HIS A 154 7.47 7.09 -19.70
N ASP A 155 7.78 6.57 -20.87
CA ASP A 155 6.93 6.71 -22.04
C ASP A 155 5.65 5.88 -21.92
N LEU A 156 5.73 4.69 -21.31
CA LEU A 156 4.55 3.88 -21.01
C LEU A 156 3.61 4.58 -20.02
N ASP A 157 4.15 5.24 -18.98
CA ASP A 157 3.35 5.96 -17.97
C ASP A 157 2.61 7.17 -18.56
N ARG A 158 3.19 7.82 -19.58
CA ARG A 158 2.61 9.00 -20.24
C ARG A 158 1.78 8.70 -21.47
N ALA A 159 1.79 7.47 -21.94
CA ALA A 159 1.10 7.11 -23.17
C ALA A 159 -0.42 7.21 -23.05
N LEU A 160 -1.07 7.57 -24.14
CA LEU A 160 -2.53 7.50 -24.28
C LEU A 160 -2.87 6.42 -25.31
N PRO A 161 -3.81 5.55 -25.00
CA PRO A 161 -4.63 5.40 -23.80
C PRO A 161 -3.79 5.03 -22.54
N TYR A 162 -4.35 5.30 -21.35
CA TYR A 162 -3.63 5.04 -20.11
C TYR A 162 -3.33 3.56 -19.95
N MET A 163 -2.04 3.30 -19.71
CA MET A 163 -1.50 1.96 -19.44
C MET A 163 -0.93 1.94 -18.03
N PHE A 164 -1.09 0.84 -17.34
CA PHE A 164 -0.60 0.65 -15.96
C PHE A 164 0.42 -0.47 -15.94
N VAL A 165 1.55 -0.21 -15.30
CA VAL A 165 2.60 -1.20 -15.09
C VAL A 165 2.45 -1.77 -13.69
N ASP A 166 2.22 -3.08 -13.60
CA ASP A 166 2.04 -3.82 -12.35
C ASP A 166 3.11 -4.92 -12.24
N ASP A 167 3.38 -5.37 -11.03
CA ASP A 167 4.24 -6.53 -10.73
C ASP A 167 5.65 -6.44 -11.35
N LEU A 168 6.24 -5.24 -11.31
CA LEU A 168 7.56 -5.01 -11.87
C LEU A 168 8.65 -5.75 -11.08
N THR A 169 9.37 -6.65 -11.76
CA THR A 169 10.51 -7.36 -11.20
C THR A 169 11.73 -7.18 -12.09
N ILE A 170 12.87 -6.84 -11.49
CA ILE A 170 14.13 -6.56 -12.21
C ILE A 170 15.20 -7.52 -11.73
N TYR A 171 15.80 -8.25 -12.65
CA TYR A 171 16.91 -9.15 -12.40
C TYR A 171 18.15 -8.65 -13.13
N LEU A 172 19.31 -8.75 -12.50
CA LEU A 172 20.58 -8.49 -13.14
C LEU A 172 21.03 -9.75 -13.89
N VAL A 173 21.11 -9.67 -15.21
CA VAL A 173 21.62 -10.76 -16.04
C VAL A 173 23.04 -10.39 -16.51
N GLY A 174 24.03 -11.05 -15.95
CA GLY A 174 25.43 -10.87 -16.36
C GLY A 174 26.40 -11.49 -15.38
N GLN A 175 27.50 -12.03 -15.89
CA GLN A 175 28.60 -12.49 -15.04
C GLN A 175 29.37 -11.30 -14.47
N PRO A 176 29.67 -11.27 -13.15
CA PRO A 176 30.55 -10.27 -12.58
C PRO A 176 31.95 -10.36 -13.23
N GLY A 177 32.35 -9.35 -13.98
CA GLY A 177 33.67 -9.26 -14.58
C GLY A 177 33.75 -9.22 -16.10
N GLY A 178 32.61 -9.25 -16.82
CA GLY A 178 32.59 -9.02 -18.27
C GLY A 178 32.71 -7.53 -18.62
N ALA A 179 33.42 -7.21 -19.73
CA ALA A 179 33.61 -5.84 -20.25
C ALA A 179 32.32 -5.24 -20.88
N ALA A 180 31.21 -5.96 -20.89
CA ALA A 180 29.93 -5.49 -21.41
C ALA A 180 29.07 -4.90 -20.29
N SER A 181 28.34 -3.81 -20.58
CA SER A 181 27.39 -3.21 -19.66
C SER A 181 26.39 -4.26 -19.19
N PRO A 182 26.09 -4.34 -17.86
CA PRO A 182 25.19 -5.35 -17.33
C PRO A 182 23.80 -5.15 -17.93
N LYS A 183 23.26 -6.18 -18.57
CA LYS A 183 21.88 -6.18 -19.04
C LYS A 183 20.95 -6.56 -17.89
N LEU A 184 19.83 -5.87 -17.82
CA LEU A 184 18.75 -6.14 -16.89
C LEU A 184 17.68 -6.96 -17.59
N GLU A 185 17.23 -8.03 -16.97
CA GLU A 185 16.00 -8.71 -17.33
C GLU A 185 14.88 -8.16 -16.47
N VAL A 186 13.88 -7.60 -17.13
CA VAL A 186 12.78 -6.90 -16.49
C VAL A 186 11.48 -7.58 -16.89
N GLN A 187 10.73 -8.04 -15.90
CA GLN A 187 9.43 -8.65 -16.09
C GLN A 187 8.37 -7.78 -15.42
N PHE A 188 7.30 -7.49 -16.13
CA PHE A 188 6.16 -6.73 -15.62
C PHE A 188 4.87 -7.08 -16.33
N THR A 189 3.76 -6.71 -15.70
CA THR A 189 2.43 -6.83 -16.28
C THR A 189 1.97 -5.44 -16.72
N LEU A 190 1.68 -5.30 -18.03
CA LEU A 190 1.08 -4.11 -18.60
C LEU A 190 -0.43 -4.30 -18.68
N SER A 191 -1.19 -3.37 -18.12
CA SER A 191 -2.65 -3.45 -18.11
C SER A 191 -3.30 -2.18 -18.65
N GLY A 192 -4.45 -2.34 -19.28
CA GLY A 192 -5.32 -1.27 -19.75
C GLY A 192 -6.78 -1.63 -19.57
N TYR A 193 -7.66 -0.66 -19.80
CA TYR A 193 -9.10 -0.85 -19.62
C TYR A 193 -9.86 -0.63 -20.92
N ILE A 194 -10.79 -1.55 -21.22
CA ILE A 194 -11.78 -1.41 -22.27
C ILE A 194 -13.15 -1.13 -21.64
N ARG A 195 -14.01 -0.46 -22.39
CA ARG A 195 -15.42 -0.32 -22.02
C ARG A 195 -16.12 -1.65 -22.24
N ALA A 196 -16.77 -2.17 -21.20
CA ALA A 196 -17.61 -3.34 -21.38
C ALA A 196 -18.70 -3.03 -22.40
N ALA A 197 -18.88 -3.90 -23.38
CA ALA A 197 -20.07 -3.82 -24.23
C ALA A 197 -21.32 -3.96 -23.33
N PRO A 198 -22.39 -3.17 -23.57
CA PRO A 198 -23.64 -3.35 -22.84
C PRO A 198 -24.09 -4.80 -22.99
N ALA A 199 -24.40 -5.46 -21.86
CA ALA A 199 -24.90 -6.83 -21.90
C ALA A 199 -26.12 -6.88 -22.81
N PRO A 200 -26.23 -7.87 -23.71
CA PRO A 200 -27.43 -8.04 -24.51
C PRO A 200 -28.59 -8.27 -23.56
N THR A 201 -29.59 -7.39 -23.63
CA THR A 201 -30.88 -7.49 -22.91
C THR A 201 -31.73 -8.63 -23.43
#